data_c7ef3981171027647c29df73c816db6d
#
_entry.id   c7ef3981171027647c29df73c816db6d
#
_cell.length_a   1.000
_cell.length_b   1.000
_cell.length_c   1.000
_cell.angle_alpha   90.00
_cell.angle_beta   90.00
_cell.angle_gamma   90.00
#
_symmetry.space_group_name_H-M   'P 1'
#
loop_
_entity.id
_entity.type
_entity.pdbx_description
1 polymer ?
#
loop_
_entity_poly.entity_id
_entity_poly.type
_entity_poly.pdbx_seq_one_letter_code
_entity_poly.pdbx_strand_id
1 'polypeptide(L)'
;MIFGFFSCQQPAEKQTKEMPMFCSWYTYNENEDFDSICRSFTELGIDGIVLKAGTAEEFRKTVPVAKKHGLTVYAWVWTINNHPIAAEHPEWLSYNRDGYSIADSMAYVGYYKFLSPIIPGVREGICKQVDEICKIEGIEAISIDYHRMVDVVLPTTIWPNYGIVQDREYPQWDYGYHPEMIKAFKEKHGYDPREQE
;
A
#
# COMPACT_ATOMS: atom_id res chain seq x y z
N MET A 1 -6.31 14.20 -65.72
CA MET A 1 -6.51 13.21 -64.63
C MET A 1 -6.43 13.96 -63.29
N ILE A 2 -7.61 14.24 -62.66
CA ILE A 2 -7.70 15.01 -61.41
C ILE A 2 -7.93 13.98 -60.30
N PHE A 3 -6.98 13.82 -59.40
CA PHE A 3 -7.12 12.99 -58.20
C PHE A 3 -7.80 13.79 -57.08
N GLY A 4 -9.05 13.51 -56.84
CA GLY A 4 -9.76 14.03 -55.66
C GLY A 4 -9.37 13.28 -54.42
N PHE A 5 -8.76 13.99 -53.43
CA PHE A 5 -8.54 13.47 -52.07
C PHE A 5 -9.86 13.55 -51.29
N PHE A 6 -10.51 12.41 -51.05
CA PHE A 6 -11.57 12.33 -50.07
C PHE A 6 -10.93 12.28 -48.67
N SER A 7 -10.97 13.40 -47.97
CA SER A 7 -10.68 13.45 -46.53
C SER A 7 -11.88 12.87 -45.80
N CYS A 8 -11.72 11.68 -45.24
CA CYS A 8 -12.66 11.10 -44.29
C CYS A 8 -12.50 11.85 -42.97
N GLN A 9 -13.31 12.89 -42.73
CA GLN A 9 -13.47 13.44 -41.39
C GLN A 9 -14.22 12.42 -40.53
N GLN A 10 -13.53 11.80 -39.59
CA GLN A 10 -14.18 11.06 -38.52
C GLN A 10 -15.04 12.05 -37.69
N PRO A 11 -16.29 11.70 -37.37
CA PRO A 11 -17.10 12.53 -36.49
C PRO A 11 -16.39 12.65 -35.13
N ALA A 12 -16.22 13.89 -34.66
CA ALA A 12 -15.70 14.15 -33.33
C ALA A 12 -16.59 13.41 -32.30
N GLU A 13 -16.03 12.40 -31.62
CA GLU A 13 -16.65 11.81 -30.46
C GLU A 13 -16.94 12.94 -29.48
N LYS A 14 -18.22 13.15 -29.17
CA LYS A 14 -18.63 13.99 -28.05
C LYS A 14 -18.06 13.32 -26.79
N GLN A 15 -16.95 13.84 -26.27
CA GLN A 15 -16.51 13.53 -24.91
C GLN A 15 -17.66 13.95 -23.98
N THR A 16 -18.47 13.00 -23.59
CA THR A 16 -19.35 13.16 -22.45
C THR A 16 -18.43 13.40 -21.26
N LYS A 17 -18.49 14.59 -20.67
CA LYS A 17 -17.75 14.93 -19.46
C LYS A 17 -18.32 14.04 -18.36
N GLU A 18 -17.70 12.89 -18.14
CA GLU A 18 -18.08 12.00 -17.04
C GLU A 18 -17.94 12.80 -15.74
N MET A 19 -18.96 12.73 -14.92
CA MET A 19 -18.93 13.32 -13.59
C MET A 19 -17.79 12.64 -12.79
N PRO A 20 -17.00 13.40 -12.03
CA PRO A 20 -15.95 12.79 -11.21
C PRO A 20 -16.60 11.83 -10.21
N MET A 21 -16.04 10.62 -10.11
CA MET A 21 -16.43 9.62 -9.13
C MET A 21 -15.92 10.02 -7.75
N PHE A 22 -16.79 10.03 -6.75
CA PHE A 22 -16.42 10.27 -5.36
C PHE A 22 -16.21 8.95 -4.64
N CYS A 23 -15.00 8.74 -4.12
CA CYS A 23 -14.64 7.54 -3.37
C CYS A 23 -14.28 7.89 -1.92
N SER A 24 -14.68 7.03 -0.99
CA SER A 24 -14.27 7.11 0.40
C SER A 24 -13.29 6.00 0.76
N TRP A 25 -12.32 6.32 1.60
CA TRP A 25 -11.45 5.32 2.22
C TRP A 25 -12.18 4.70 3.41
N TYR A 26 -12.09 3.38 3.53
CA TYR A 26 -12.66 2.66 4.66
C TYR A 26 -11.84 1.43 5.03
N THR A 27 -11.59 1.26 6.31
CA THR A 27 -11.00 0.03 6.86
C THR A 27 -12.12 -0.82 7.45
N TYR A 28 -12.29 -2.02 6.93
CA TYR A 28 -13.28 -2.97 7.42
C TYR A 28 -13.01 -3.35 8.88
N ASN A 29 -14.07 -3.36 9.66
CA ASN A 29 -14.08 -3.82 11.04
C ASN A 29 -15.28 -4.76 11.21
N GLU A 30 -15.01 -5.99 11.59
CA GLU A 30 -16.05 -7.03 11.76
C GLU A 30 -17.08 -6.72 12.85
N ASN A 31 -16.76 -5.80 13.79
CA ASN A 31 -17.67 -5.38 14.85
C ASN A 31 -18.63 -4.25 14.42
N GLU A 32 -18.52 -3.77 13.19
CA GLU A 32 -19.36 -2.70 12.64
C GLU A 32 -20.37 -3.27 11.64
N ASP A 33 -21.54 -2.63 11.55
CA ASP A 33 -22.54 -2.96 10.53
C ASP A 33 -22.12 -2.40 9.15
N PHE A 34 -21.34 -3.17 8.44
CA PHE A 34 -20.80 -2.76 7.14
C PHE A 34 -21.90 -2.53 6.08
N ASP A 35 -23.06 -3.24 6.16
CA ASP A 35 -24.19 -2.99 5.26
C ASP A 35 -24.77 -1.58 5.48
N SER A 36 -24.93 -1.18 6.73
CA SER A 36 -25.40 0.17 7.10
C SER A 36 -24.42 1.26 6.68
N ILE A 37 -23.10 0.99 6.80
CA ILE A 37 -22.03 1.92 6.35
C ILE A 37 -22.09 2.10 4.83
N CYS A 38 -22.19 1.03 4.06
CA CYS A 38 -22.31 1.11 2.60
C CYS A 38 -23.54 1.89 2.16
N ARG A 39 -24.68 1.72 2.85
CA ARG A 39 -25.89 2.50 2.62
C ARG A 39 -25.66 3.98 2.87
N SER A 40 -25.05 4.32 3.99
CA SER A 40 -24.74 5.72 4.33
C SER A 40 -23.83 6.38 3.31
N PHE A 41 -22.86 5.65 2.77
CA PHE A 41 -21.99 6.18 1.71
C PHE A 41 -22.79 6.55 0.46
N THR A 42 -23.68 5.67 0.01
CA THR A 42 -24.52 5.98 -1.18
C THR A 42 -25.52 7.10 -0.93
N GLU A 43 -26.09 7.20 0.26
CA GLU A 43 -26.96 8.32 0.66
C GLU A 43 -26.23 9.67 0.66
N LEU A 44 -24.92 9.66 0.93
CA LEU A 44 -24.03 10.83 0.85
C LEU A 44 -23.52 11.14 -0.56
N GLY A 45 -23.87 10.34 -1.55
CA GLY A 45 -23.42 10.50 -2.93
C GLY A 45 -21.99 9.98 -3.19
N ILE A 46 -21.51 9.06 -2.37
CA ILE A 46 -20.26 8.34 -2.61
C ILE A 46 -20.51 7.22 -3.61
N ASP A 47 -19.72 7.16 -4.68
CA ASP A 47 -19.85 6.22 -5.79
C ASP A 47 -18.99 4.97 -5.61
N GLY A 48 -17.91 5.09 -4.83
CA GLY A 48 -16.95 4.02 -4.64
C GLY A 48 -16.29 4.00 -3.27
N ILE A 49 -15.72 2.86 -2.95
CA ILE A 49 -15.02 2.61 -1.70
C ILE A 49 -13.61 2.08 -1.96
N VAL A 50 -12.61 2.74 -1.38
CA VAL A 50 -11.23 2.24 -1.29
C VAL A 50 -11.15 1.45 0.00
N LEU A 51 -11.47 0.16 -0.12
CA LEU A 51 -11.71 -0.75 0.99
C LEU A 51 -10.42 -1.45 1.41
N LYS A 52 -10.03 -1.31 2.68
CA LYS A 52 -9.04 -2.15 3.33
C LYS A 52 -9.74 -3.29 4.05
N ALA A 53 -9.54 -4.49 3.56
CA ALA A 53 -9.80 -5.74 4.28
C ALA A 53 -8.46 -6.44 4.49
N GLY A 54 -8.27 -7.10 5.63
CA GLY A 54 -6.97 -7.68 6.01
C GLY A 54 -6.58 -8.88 5.14
N THR A 55 -7.59 -9.64 4.65
CA THR A 55 -7.41 -10.90 3.93
C THR A 55 -8.31 -11.01 2.70
N ALA A 56 -7.95 -11.89 1.78
CA ALA A 56 -8.82 -12.20 0.63
C ALA A 56 -10.19 -12.75 1.06
N GLU A 57 -10.26 -13.45 2.20
CA GLU A 57 -11.53 -13.94 2.73
C GLU A 57 -12.45 -12.79 3.17
N GLU A 58 -11.91 -11.79 3.84
CA GLU A 58 -12.68 -10.61 4.23
C GLU A 58 -13.14 -9.81 3.00
N PHE A 59 -12.34 -9.71 1.95
CA PHE A 59 -12.79 -9.13 0.68
C PHE A 59 -13.94 -9.93 0.07
N ARG A 60 -13.89 -11.28 0.09
CA ARG A 60 -15.01 -12.11 -0.39
C ARG A 60 -16.31 -11.90 0.39
N LYS A 61 -16.21 -11.52 1.67
CA LYS A 61 -17.38 -11.20 2.51
C LYS A 61 -17.89 -9.79 2.25
N THR A 62 -17.01 -8.83 2.08
CA THR A 62 -17.35 -7.40 2.03
C THR A 62 -17.71 -6.89 0.63
N VAL A 63 -17.03 -7.37 -0.41
CA VAL A 63 -17.27 -6.92 -1.79
C VAL A 63 -18.73 -7.09 -2.22
N PRO A 64 -19.39 -8.25 -2.02
CA PRO A 64 -20.81 -8.41 -2.39
C PRO A 64 -21.73 -7.43 -1.67
N VAL A 65 -21.42 -7.09 -0.41
CA VAL A 65 -22.20 -6.11 0.38
C VAL A 65 -22.06 -4.72 -0.22
N ALA A 66 -20.85 -4.25 -0.49
CA ALA A 66 -20.64 -2.97 -1.13
C ALA A 66 -21.30 -2.87 -2.51
N LYS A 67 -21.17 -3.93 -3.32
CA LYS A 67 -21.81 -4.02 -4.65
C LYS A 67 -23.33 -4.01 -4.59
N LYS A 68 -23.95 -4.60 -3.59
CA LYS A 68 -25.40 -4.56 -3.34
C LYS A 68 -25.92 -3.12 -3.22
N HIS A 69 -25.10 -2.21 -2.66
CA HIS A 69 -25.41 -0.79 -2.54
C HIS A 69 -24.95 0.04 -3.75
N GLY A 70 -24.45 -0.58 -4.81
CA GLY A 70 -24.03 0.10 -6.04
C GLY A 70 -22.63 0.74 -5.95
N LEU A 71 -21.88 0.48 -4.88
CA LEU A 71 -20.53 1.02 -4.74
C LEU A 71 -19.53 0.31 -5.68
N THR A 72 -18.67 1.09 -6.32
CA THR A 72 -17.47 0.56 -6.98
C THR A 72 -16.43 0.25 -5.91
N VAL A 73 -15.81 -0.95 -5.96
CA VAL A 73 -14.87 -1.40 -4.93
C VAL A 73 -13.46 -1.41 -5.46
N TYR A 74 -12.59 -0.65 -4.80
CA TYR A 74 -11.14 -0.68 -4.99
C TYR A 74 -10.51 -1.35 -3.77
N ALA A 75 -9.75 -2.43 -3.98
CA ALA A 75 -9.08 -3.12 -2.88
C ALA A 75 -7.84 -2.35 -2.43
N TRP A 76 -7.82 -1.87 -1.19
CA TRP A 76 -6.68 -1.18 -0.61
C TRP A 76 -5.76 -2.19 0.08
N VAL A 77 -4.60 -2.41 -0.52
CA VAL A 77 -3.66 -3.46 -0.13
C VAL A 77 -2.35 -2.84 0.37
N TRP A 78 -2.01 -3.12 1.61
CA TRP A 78 -0.69 -2.81 2.15
C TRP A 78 0.30 -3.88 1.72
N THR A 79 1.40 -3.47 1.09
CA THR A 79 2.37 -4.40 0.49
C THR A 79 3.59 -4.61 1.38
N ILE A 80 4.51 -3.65 1.45
CA ILE A 80 5.75 -3.79 2.24
C ILE A 80 5.47 -3.69 3.75
N ASN A 81 4.53 -2.86 4.19
CA ASN A 81 4.02 -2.90 5.56
C ASN A 81 2.95 -4.00 5.66
N ASN A 82 3.35 -5.25 5.83
CA ASN A 82 2.48 -6.41 5.71
C ASN A 82 2.45 -7.24 6.99
N HIS A 83 1.39 -7.09 7.77
CA HIS A 83 1.25 -7.75 9.05
C HIS A 83 1.10 -9.28 8.96
N PRO A 84 0.30 -9.85 8.05
CA PRO A 84 0.21 -11.31 7.90
C PRO A 84 1.57 -11.95 7.59
N ILE A 85 2.28 -11.46 6.59
CA ILE A 85 3.59 -12.01 6.22
C ILE A 85 4.60 -11.79 7.36
N ALA A 86 4.58 -10.63 8.02
CA ALA A 86 5.49 -10.35 9.14
C ALA A 86 5.23 -11.24 10.35
N ALA A 87 3.99 -11.68 10.57
CA ALA A 87 3.65 -12.59 11.66
C ALA A 87 4.13 -14.03 11.39
N GLU A 88 4.09 -14.47 10.13
CA GLU A 88 4.59 -15.79 9.71
C GLU A 88 6.12 -15.82 9.60
N HIS A 89 6.73 -14.68 9.21
CA HIS A 89 8.14 -14.53 8.90
C HIS A 89 8.75 -13.28 9.54
N PRO A 90 8.88 -13.23 10.87
CA PRO A 90 9.47 -12.07 11.56
C PRO A 90 10.93 -11.81 11.14
N GLU A 91 11.66 -12.83 10.69
CA GLU A 91 13.03 -12.71 10.18
C GLU A 91 13.12 -11.94 8.85
N TRP A 92 12.01 -11.69 8.16
CA TRP A 92 11.97 -10.91 6.92
C TRP A 92 11.74 -9.41 7.16
N LEU A 93 11.55 -9.01 8.38
CA LEU A 93 11.37 -7.61 8.76
C LEU A 93 12.59 -6.75 8.45
N SER A 94 12.37 -5.47 8.16
CA SER A 94 13.44 -4.51 7.93
C SER A 94 14.25 -4.25 9.19
N TYR A 95 15.53 -3.94 9.00
CA TYR A 95 16.49 -3.56 10.03
C TYR A 95 16.86 -2.09 9.87
N ASN A 96 17.06 -1.41 10.98
CA ASN A 96 17.60 -0.05 10.96
C ASN A 96 19.12 -0.05 10.76
N ARG A 97 19.71 1.14 10.59
CA ARG A 97 21.14 1.33 10.37
C ARG A 97 21.99 0.86 11.55
N ASP A 98 21.47 0.91 12.78
CA ASP A 98 22.11 0.38 13.98
C ASP A 98 22.11 -1.14 14.06
N GLY A 99 21.40 -1.83 13.17
CA GLY A 99 21.32 -3.29 13.08
C GLY A 99 20.21 -3.92 13.91
N TYR A 100 19.22 -3.16 14.36
CA TYR A 100 18.06 -3.68 15.07
C TYR A 100 16.90 -3.93 14.11
N SER A 101 16.24 -5.07 14.27
CA SER A 101 15.00 -5.36 13.55
C SER A 101 13.88 -4.41 14.00
N ILE A 102 12.98 -4.07 13.10
CA ILE A 102 11.76 -3.32 13.44
C ILE A 102 10.85 -4.07 14.42
N ALA A 103 11.07 -5.38 14.63
CA ALA A 103 10.43 -6.17 15.67
C ALA A 103 10.97 -5.83 17.06
N ASP A 104 12.28 -5.60 17.17
CA ASP A 104 13.00 -5.40 18.44
C ASP A 104 13.12 -3.91 18.81
N SER A 105 13.35 -3.09 17.78
CA SER A 105 13.41 -1.63 17.88
C SER A 105 12.17 -1.07 17.22
N MET A 106 11.16 -0.78 18.03
CA MET A 106 9.89 -0.30 17.53
C MET A 106 10.08 0.98 16.72
N ALA A 107 9.61 0.98 15.47
CA ALA A 107 9.50 2.19 14.69
C ALA A 107 8.63 3.22 15.45
N TYR A 108 8.79 4.50 15.15
CA TYR A 108 8.02 5.58 15.76
C TYR A 108 6.49 5.43 15.62
N VAL A 109 6.03 4.53 14.75
CA VAL A 109 4.63 4.15 14.58
C VAL A 109 4.48 2.66 14.90
N GLY A 110 3.69 2.32 15.93
CA GLY A 110 3.60 0.97 16.48
C GLY A 110 3.03 -0.09 15.51
N TYR A 111 2.27 0.33 14.49
CA TYR A 111 1.74 -0.59 13.47
C TYR A 111 2.69 -0.82 12.29
N TYR A 112 3.90 -0.25 12.28
CA TYR A 112 4.86 -0.49 11.22
C TYR A 112 5.48 -1.88 11.34
N LYS A 113 5.24 -2.70 10.31
CA LYS A 113 5.78 -4.06 10.13
C LYS A 113 6.35 -4.17 8.71
N PHE A 114 7.26 -3.25 8.38
CA PHE A 114 7.88 -3.19 7.07
C PHE A 114 8.81 -4.38 6.85
N LEU A 115 8.59 -5.09 5.77
CA LEU A 115 9.40 -6.22 5.31
C LEU A 115 10.58 -5.74 4.47
N SER A 116 11.61 -6.56 4.37
CA SER A 116 12.75 -6.31 3.49
C SER A 116 12.50 -6.82 2.08
N PRO A 117 12.36 -5.95 1.06
CA PRO A 117 12.03 -6.38 -0.30
C PRO A 117 13.14 -7.16 -1.01
N ILE A 118 14.36 -7.21 -0.45
CA ILE A 118 15.46 -8.03 -0.97
C ILE A 118 15.14 -9.52 -0.84
N ILE A 119 14.35 -9.90 0.16
CA ILE A 119 13.99 -11.28 0.43
C ILE A 119 13.03 -11.79 -0.65
N PRO A 120 13.35 -12.86 -1.40
CA PRO A 120 12.46 -13.38 -2.44
C PRO A 120 11.07 -13.74 -1.92
N GLY A 121 10.98 -14.38 -0.75
CA GLY A 121 9.73 -14.78 -0.14
C GLY A 121 8.79 -13.61 0.18
N VAL A 122 9.32 -12.42 0.48
CA VAL A 122 8.52 -11.19 0.64
C VAL A 122 7.80 -10.85 -0.67
N ARG A 123 8.53 -10.82 -1.78
CA ARG A 123 7.95 -10.50 -3.09
C ARG A 123 6.94 -11.55 -3.53
N GLU A 124 7.28 -12.82 -3.36
CA GLU A 124 6.39 -13.94 -3.68
C GLU A 124 5.10 -13.90 -2.85
N GLY A 125 5.20 -13.65 -1.54
CA GLY A 125 4.06 -13.53 -0.64
C GLY A 125 3.15 -12.37 -1.02
N ILE A 126 3.70 -11.19 -1.33
CA ILE A 126 2.93 -10.02 -1.79
C ILE A 126 2.24 -10.32 -3.13
N CYS A 127 2.96 -10.89 -4.09
CA CYS A 127 2.38 -11.25 -5.39
C CYS A 127 1.24 -12.26 -5.22
N LYS A 128 1.40 -13.27 -4.37
CA LYS A 128 0.35 -14.24 -4.07
C LYS A 128 -0.87 -13.57 -3.44
N GLN A 129 -0.69 -12.68 -2.47
CA GLN A 129 -1.77 -11.93 -1.85
C GLN A 129 -2.57 -11.11 -2.88
N VAL A 130 -1.86 -10.36 -3.72
CA VAL A 130 -2.48 -9.55 -4.79
C VAL A 130 -3.22 -10.44 -5.78
N ASP A 131 -2.63 -11.56 -6.17
CA ASP A 131 -3.19 -12.52 -7.11
C ASP A 131 -4.51 -13.15 -6.59
N GLU A 132 -4.56 -13.46 -5.29
CA GLU A 132 -5.77 -13.96 -4.65
C GLU A 132 -6.89 -12.91 -4.60
N ILE A 133 -6.56 -11.65 -4.38
CA ILE A 133 -7.50 -10.54 -4.37
C ILE A 133 -8.01 -10.24 -5.80
N CYS A 134 -7.14 -10.29 -6.80
CA CYS A 134 -7.51 -10.08 -8.21
C CYS A 134 -8.54 -11.10 -8.73
N LYS A 135 -8.63 -12.27 -8.11
CA LYS A 135 -9.63 -13.31 -8.48
C LYS A 135 -11.02 -13.07 -7.90
N ILE A 136 -11.18 -12.04 -7.05
CA ILE A 136 -12.46 -11.75 -6.40
C ILE A 136 -13.31 -10.89 -7.35
N GLU A 137 -14.44 -11.44 -7.77
CA GLU A 137 -15.39 -10.73 -8.63
C GLU A 137 -15.95 -9.50 -7.91
N GLY A 138 -16.04 -8.39 -8.64
CA GLY A 138 -16.59 -7.13 -8.14
C GLY A 138 -15.53 -6.15 -7.60
N ILE A 139 -14.26 -6.53 -7.58
CA ILE A 139 -13.15 -5.59 -7.37
C ILE A 139 -12.80 -4.96 -8.71
N GLU A 140 -12.85 -3.62 -8.78
CA GLU A 140 -12.55 -2.85 -9.98
C GLU A 140 -11.05 -2.71 -10.22
N ALA A 141 -10.31 -2.39 -9.14
CA ALA A 141 -8.85 -2.28 -9.19
C ALA A 141 -8.23 -2.47 -7.80
N ILE A 142 -6.90 -2.62 -7.76
CA ILE A 142 -6.13 -2.68 -6.53
C ILE A 142 -5.42 -1.36 -6.31
N SER A 143 -5.63 -0.76 -5.14
CA SER A 143 -4.91 0.40 -4.63
C SER A 143 -3.74 -0.09 -3.76
N ILE A 144 -2.54 -0.07 -4.31
CA ILE A 144 -1.32 -0.47 -3.61
C ILE A 144 -0.87 0.66 -2.69
N ASP A 145 -0.68 0.33 -1.40
CA ASP A 145 -0.18 1.25 -0.40
C ASP A 145 1.02 0.66 0.36
N TYR A 146 1.77 1.52 1.06
CA TYR A 146 3.00 1.17 1.75
C TYR A 146 4.00 0.39 0.86
N HIS A 147 4.00 0.68 -0.45
CA HIS A 147 4.99 0.14 -1.38
C HIS A 147 6.26 1.01 -1.37
N ARG A 148 6.80 1.21 -0.20
CA ARG A 148 7.93 2.08 0.13
C ARG A 148 8.66 1.57 1.36
N MET A 149 9.79 2.17 1.67
CA MET A 149 10.48 1.93 2.95
C MET A 149 9.87 2.79 4.07
N VAL A 150 10.30 2.55 5.30
CA VAL A 150 9.95 3.36 6.48
C VAL A 150 10.42 4.80 6.27
N ASP A 151 9.66 5.77 6.77
CA ASP A 151 10.07 7.18 6.70
C ASP A 151 11.25 7.43 7.64
N VAL A 152 12.32 8.00 7.11
CA VAL A 152 13.52 8.37 7.90
C VAL A 152 13.38 9.73 8.56
N VAL A 153 12.50 10.59 8.04
CA VAL A 153 12.16 11.89 8.62
C VAL A 153 10.82 11.78 9.34
N LEU A 154 10.85 11.98 10.65
CA LEU A 154 9.65 11.91 11.47
C LEU A 154 8.73 13.10 11.22
N PRO A 155 7.41 12.93 11.25
CA PRO A 155 6.47 14.04 11.28
C PRO A 155 6.76 14.99 12.44
N THR A 156 6.78 16.29 12.19
CA THR A 156 7.11 17.32 13.21
C THR A 156 6.19 17.24 14.43
N THR A 157 4.98 16.76 14.25
CA THR A 157 3.98 16.60 15.30
C THR A 157 4.37 15.61 16.39
N ILE A 158 5.27 14.67 16.09
CA ILE A 158 5.72 13.65 17.04
C ILE A 158 7.11 13.93 17.62
N TRP A 159 7.85 14.92 17.13
CA TRP A 159 9.16 15.28 17.64
C TRP A 159 9.20 15.53 19.16
N PRO A 160 8.20 16.20 19.77
CA PRO A 160 8.18 16.38 21.22
C PRO A 160 8.19 15.08 22.01
N ASN A 161 7.58 14.00 21.44
CA ASN A 161 7.54 12.69 22.11
C ASN A 161 8.93 12.06 22.27
N TYR A 162 9.87 12.47 21.40
CA TYR A 162 11.26 11.98 21.39
C TYR A 162 12.25 13.01 21.88
N GLY A 163 11.79 14.22 22.23
CA GLY A 163 12.67 15.33 22.68
C GLY A 163 13.64 15.79 21.62
N ILE A 164 13.28 15.74 20.35
CA ILE A 164 14.14 16.08 19.20
C ILE A 164 13.59 17.25 18.39
N VAL A 165 14.50 17.89 17.67
CA VAL A 165 14.22 18.68 16.47
C VAL A 165 15.04 18.01 15.37
N GLN A 166 14.37 17.32 14.46
CA GLN A 166 15.06 16.53 13.46
C GLN A 166 15.60 17.41 12.35
N ASP A 167 16.93 17.54 12.27
CA ASP A 167 17.68 18.28 11.28
C ASP A 167 18.48 17.39 10.33
N ARG A 168 18.46 16.07 10.58
CA ARG A 168 19.15 15.04 9.81
C ARG A 168 18.46 13.68 9.95
N GLU A 169 18.92 12.71 9.20
CA GLU A 169 18.54 11.30 9.38
C GLU A 169 19.19 10.75 10.67
N TYR A 170 18.42 9.96 11.42
CA TYR A 170 18.89 9.30 12.62
C TYR A 170 18.95 7.79 12.39
N PRO A 171 20.09 7.12 12.70
CA PRO A 171 20.31 5.70 12.43
C PRO A 171 19.21 4.77 12.96
N GLN A 172 18.63 5.08 14.12
CA GLN A 172 17.56 4.28 14.73
C GLN A 172 16.25 4.29 13.94
N TRP A 173 16.04 5.25 13.04
CA TRP A 173 14.85 5.37 12.18
C TRP A 173 15.14 5.15 10.69
N ASP A 174 16.41 5.00 10.34
CA ASP A 174 16.86 4.72 8.98
C ASP A 174 16.83 3.20 8.75
N TYR A 175 15.76 2.70 8.11
CA TYR A 175 15.55 1.29 7.81
C TYR A 175 15.92 0.96 6.36
N GLY A 176 16.26 -0.31 6.13
CA GLY A 176 16.72 -0.81 4.82
C GLY A 176 18.00 -1.62 4.94
N TYR A 177 18.47 -1.83 6.16
CA TYR A 177 19.76 -2.47 6.47
C TYR A 177 19.62 -3.94 6.89
N HIS A 178 18.64 -4.66 6.32
CA HIS A 178 18.57 -6.11 6.50
C HIS A 178 19.90 -6.76 6.08
N PRO A 179 20.41 -7.79 6.81
CA PRO A 179 21.71 -8.42 6.50
C PRO A 179 21.90 -8.80 5.02
N GLU A 180 20.86 -9.35 4.37
CA GLU A 180 20.92 -9.67 2.94
C GLU A 180 21.01 -8.42 2.05
N MET A 181 20.40 -7.30 2.46
CA MET A 181 20.51 -6.03 1.74
C MET A 181 21.94 -5.47 1.83
N ILE A 182 22.52 -5.47 3.04
CA ILE A 182 23.91 -5.05 3.27
C ILE A 182 24.86 -5.92 2.44
N LYS A 183 24.66 -7.24 2.46
CA LYS A 183 25.48 -8.19 1.68
C LYS A 183 25.43 -7.88 0.19
N ALA A 184 24.21 -7.76 -0.37
CA ALA A 184 24.04 -7.45 -1.79
C ALA A 184 24.64 -6.09 -2.17
N PHE A 185 24.53 -5.09 -1.30
CA PHE A 185 25.14 -3.78 -1.49
C PHE A 185 26.67 -3.87 -1.50
N LYS A 186 27.27 -4.57 -0.54
CA LYS A 186 28.72 -4.81 -0.46
C LYS A 186 29.26 -5.53 -1.68
N GLU A 187 28.57 -6.56 -2.14
CA GLU A 187 28.95 -7.31 -3.35
C GLU A 187 28.94 -6.39 -4.59
N LYS A 188 27.98 -5.47 -4.67
CA LYS A 188 27.85 -4.56 -5.82
C LYS A 188 28.78 -3.36 -5.75
N HIS A 189 29.02 -2.79 -4.57
CA HIS A 189 29.70 -1.49 -4.42
C HIS A 189 31.05 -1.57 -3.71
N GLY A 190 31.39 -2.69 -3.06
CA GLY A 190 32.70 -2.94 -2.46
C GLY A 190 32.88 -2.36 -1.04
N TYR A 191 31.83 -1.74 -0.44
CA TYR A 191 31.90 -1.19 0.93
C TYR A 191 30.56 -1.40 1.67
N ASP A 192 30.59 -1.25 2.99
CA ASP A 192 29.38 -1.32 3.84
C ASP A 192 28.60 -0.01 3.75
N PRO A 193 27.30 -0.04 3.41
CA PRO A 193 26.49 1.18 3.31
C PRO A 193 26.39 1.96 4.63
N ARG A 194 26.64 1.30 5.77
CA ARG A 194 26.60 1.93 7.10
C ARG A 194 27.83 2.77 7.42
N GLU A 195 28.91 2.61 6.65
CA GLU A 195 30.17 3.36 6.81
C GLU A 195 30.14 4.73 6.10
N GLN A 196 29.09 5.02 5.35
CA GLN A 196 28.89 6.31 4.69
C GLN A 196 28.00 7.22 5.56
N GLU A 197 28.42 8.47 5.77
CA GLU A 197 27.63 9.52 6.43
C GLU A 197 26.63 10.16 5.46
#